data_aa8fd27d00ac21ea9fea47ad82c54e79
#
_entry.id   aa8fd27d00ac21ea9fea47ad82c54e79
#
_cell.length_a   1.000
_cell.length_b   1.000
_cell.length_c   1.000
_cell.angle_alpha   90.00
_cell.angle_beta   90.00
_cell.angle_gamma   90.00
#
_symmetry.space_group_name_H-M   'P 1'
#
loop_
_entity.id
_entity.type
_entity.pdbx_description
1 polymer ?
#
loop_
_entity_poly.entity_id
_entity_poly.type
_entity_poly.pdbx_seq_one_letter_code
_entity_poly.pdbx_strand_id
1 'polypeptide(L)'
;MIGYGAAPEFARSSIVTNRAHVLLWTDSSAAYLDAIKAAGLADRVAVDTLPRKDKPSADQLARTEALMAGAVPAGVLPSMPKLRWAQAMSAGVEGWLALPDLPPGLTLTCARGTHTESMPENIMAALFYVAKPVATAVDNQKRAKWVHTVPQPLTGKTLGILGLGAIGQQVARLASAFGMRVIGTRRRPVPMEHVAEILPSDRTDEVLAHSDFVLLLLPATPDTDNLIDAQRLAKMKPGAWLLNFGRGHLIKDDDLIAATKAKKIAGAVLDVFRQEPLPADHPFWNAEGIVVLPHIGGPHPQRDRFVARLFVDNLGRFLDGAPLKEIVDRAAGY
;
A
#
# COMPACT_ATOMS: atom_id res chain seq x y z
N MET A 1 20.83 -53.11 -57.10
CA MET A 1 20.11 -51.81 -56.89
C MET A 1 19.12 -52.06 -55.79
N ILE A 2 19.42 -51.58 -54.60
CA ILE A 2 18.58 -51.73 -53.42
C ILE A 2 18.01 -50.30 -53.13
N GLY A 3 16.67 -50.19 -53.27
CA GLY A 3 15.97 -48.93 -53.10
C GLY A 3 15.89 -48.49 -51.60
N TYR A 4 16.34 -47.27 -51.33
CA TYR A 4 16.14 -46.61 -50.01
C TYR A 4 14.72 -46.12 -49.96
N GLY A 5 13.93 -46.71 -49.03
CA GLY A 5 12.61 -46.20 -48.63
C GLY A 5 12.71 -44.90 -47.87
N ALA A 6 11.89 -43.92 -48.25
CA ALA A 6 11.76 -42.65 -47.57
C ALA A 6 11.24 -42.84 -46.13
N ALA A 7 11.88 -42.17 -45.17
CA ALA A 7 11.44 -42.14 -43.79
C ALA A 7 10.09 -41.38 -43.66
N PRO A 8 9.18 -41.78 -42.80
CA PRO A 8 7.89 -41.10 -42.60
C PRO A 8 8.13 -39.72 -41.96
N GLU A 9 7.57 -38.72 -42.60
CA GLU A 9 7.44 -37.36 -42.06
C GLU A 9 6.58 -37.40 -40.79
N PHE A 10 7.22 -37.25 -39.63
CA PHE A 10 6.49 -37.06 -38.37
C PHE A 10 5.75 -35.73 -38.45
N ALA A 11 4.44 -35.81 -38.66
CA ALA A 11 3.53 -34.68 -38.51
C ALA A 11 3.76 -34.05 -37.14
N ARG A 12 4.27 -32.83 -37.11
CA ARG A 12 4.30 -32.00 -35.91
C ARG A 12 2.86 -31.78 -35.50
N SER A 13 2.40 -32.58 -34.53
CA SER A 13 1.17 -32.31 -33.82
C SER A 13 1.26 -30.87 -33.30
N SER A 14 0.45 -29.99 -33.86
CA SER A 14 0.21 -28.67 -33.30
C SER A 14 -0.47 -28.86 -31.94
N ILE A 15 0.32 -28.85 -30.87
CA ILE A 15 -0.18 -28.72 -29.54
C ILE A 15 -0.86 -27.35 -29.53
N VAL A 16 -2.20 -27.35 -29.61
CA VAL A 16 -3.01 -26.15 -29.31
C VAL A 16 -2.79 -25.88 -27.83
N THR A 17 -1.75 -25.15 -27.50
CA THR A 17 -1.54 -24.63 -26.15
C THR A 17 -2.67 -23.64 -25.91
N ASN A 18 -3.64 -24.05 -25.10
CA ASN A 18 -4.74 -23.19 -24.68
C ASN A 18 -4.12 -22.04 -23.85
N ARG A 19 -3.86 -20.91 -24.51
CA ARG A 19 -3.28 -19.73 -23.86
C ARG A 19 -4.31 -19.12 -22.93
N ALA A 20 -3.95 -18.91 -21.66
CA ALA A 20 -4.83 -18.21 -20.75
C ALA A 20 -4.99 -16.74 -21.15
N HIS A 21 -6.22 -16.24 -21.15
CA HIS A 21 -6.53 -14.86 -21.52
C HIS A 21 -6.35 -13.92 -20.33
N VAL A 22 -5.47 -12.94 -20.50
CA VAL A 22 -5.11 -11.92 -19.50
C VAL A 22 -5.54 -10.55 -19.98
N LEU A 23 -6.28 -9.79 -19.18
CA LEU A 23 -6.58 -8.40 -19.44
C LEU A 23 -5.75 -7.50 -18.51
N LEU A 24 -4.88 -6.67 -19.11
CA LEU A 24 -4.14 -5.60 -18.43
C LEU A 24 -4.92 -4.29 -18.60
N TRP A 25 -5.74 -3.95 -17.62
CA TRP A 25 -6.55 -2.73 -17.64
C TRP A 25 -5.84 -1.60 -16.88
N THR A 26 -4.85 -1.02 -17.53
CA THR A 26 -3.94 -0.03 -16.95
C THR A 26 -3.27 0.83 -18.02
N ASP A 27 -2.91 2.07 -17.67
CA ASP A 27 -2.14 2.95 -18.55
C ASP A 27 -0.66 2.54 -18.66
N SER A 28 -0.17 1.70 -17.74
CA SER A 28 1.23 1.24 -17.65
C SER A 28 1.43 -0.16 -18.22
N SER A 29 0.61 -0.62 -19.16
CA SER A 29 0.62 -1.99 -19.71
C SER A 29 1.99 -2.44 -20.22
N ALA A 30 2.81 -1.53 -20.76
CA ALA A 30 4.15 -1.83 -21.28
C ALA A 30 5.05 -2.52 -20.22
N ALA A 31 5.07 -2.03 -18.97
CA ALA A 31 5.88 -2.60 -17.91
C ALA A 31 5.49 -4.06 -17.58
N TYR A 32 4.21 -4.38 -17.68
CA TYR A 32 3.68 -5.73 -17.45
C TYR A 32 3.99 -6.67 -18.63
N LEU A 33 3.85 -6.17 -19.87
CA LEU A 33 4.22 -6.95 -21.07
C LEU A 33 5.70 -7.30 -21.08
N ASP A 34 6.57 -6.34 -20.75
CA ASP A 34 8.01 -6.56 -20.64
C ASP A 34 8.34 -7.60 -19.55
N ALA A 35 7.66 -7.53 -18.41
CA ALA A 35 7.84 -8.47 -17.33
C ALA A 35 7.35 -9.89 -17.70
N ILE A 36 6.20 -10.03 -18.39
CA ILE A 36 5.69 -11.32 -18.92
C ILE A 36 6.70 -11.94 -19.88
N LYS A 37 7.25 -11.13 -20.81
CA LYS A 37 8.26 -11.58 -21.75
C LYS A 37 9.55 -12.00 -21.06
N ALA A 38 10.04 -11.19 -20.11
CA ALA A 38 11.25 -11.49 -19.36
C ALA A 38 11.16 -12.78 -18.52
N ALA A 39 9.94 -13.11 -18.07
CA ALA A 39 9.66 -14.35 -17.32
C ALA A 39 9.44 -15.59 -18.22
N GLY A 40 9.47 -15.44 -19.55
CA GLY A 40 9.23 -16.55 -20.49
C GLY A 40 7.77 -17.02 -20.52
N LEU A 41 6.81 -16.18 -20.12
CA LEU A 41 5.39 -16.55 -20.07
C LEU A 41 4.61 -16.15 -21.33
N ALA A 42 5.22 -15.43 -22.27
CA ALA A 42 4.55 -14.86 -23.45
C ALA A 42 3.83 -15.90 -24.32
N ASP A 43 4.38 -17.11 -24.45
CA ASP A 43 3.77 -18.19 -25.24
C ASP A 43 2.62 -18.90 -24.53
N ARG A 44 2.47 -18.70 -23.23
CA ARG A 44 1.46 -19.33 -22.37
C ARG A 44 0.20 -18.47 -22.20
N VAL A 45 0.24 -17.20 -22.59
CA VAL A 45 -0.85 -16.25 -22.40
C VAL A 45 -1.23 -15.53 -23.69
N ALA A 46 -2.50 -15.14 -23.80
CA ALA A 46 -2.99 -14.16 -24.76
C ALA A 46 -3.32 -12.90 -23.96
N VAL A 47 -2.63 -11.80 -24.24
CA VAL A 47 -2.74 -10.57 -23.43
C VAL A 47 -3.47 -9.50 -24.21
N ASP A 48 -4.56 -9.00 -23.62
CA ASP A 48 -5.23 -7.77 -24.05
C ASP A 48 -4.74 -6.62 -23.17
N THR A 49 -4.55 -5.45 -23.76
CA THR A 49 -4.22 -4.22 -23.03
C THR A 49 -5.35 -3.20 -23.20
N LEU A 50 -5.67 -2.49 -22.13
CA LEU A 50 -6.72 -1.49 -22.12
C LEU A 50 -6.32 -0.31 -21.23
N PRO A 51 -6.36 0.94 -21.73
CA PRO A 51 -6.21 2.13 -20.89
C PRO A 51 -7.29 2.22 -19.81
N ARG A 52 -6.94 2.77 -18.64
CA ARG A 52 -7.87 2.84 -17.48
C ARG A 52 -9.20 3.55 -17.78
N LYS A 53 -9.19 4.54 -18.68
CA LYS A 53 -10.40 5.33 -19.06
C LYS A 53 -11.31 4.60 -20.04
N ASP A 54 -10.81 3.55 -20.72
CA ASP A 54 -11.53 2.85 -21.77
C ASP A 54 -12.34 1.69 -21.17
N LYS A 55 -13.39 1.28 -21.88
CA LYS A 55 -14.25 0.15 -21.47
C LYS A 55 -13.88 -1.10 -22.25
N PRO A 56 -13.77 -2.27 -21.58
CA PRO A 56 -13.53 -3.53 -22.28
C PRO A 56 -14.69 -3.87 -23.23
N SER A 57 -14.37 -4.46 -24.36
CA SER A 57 -15.38 -5.00 -25.27
C SER A 57 -16.02 -6.28 -24.69
N ALA A 58 -17.22 -6.63 -25.17
CA ALA A 58 -17.91 -7.85 -24.76
C ALA A 58 -17.06 -9.11 -24.97
N ASP A 59 -16.28 -9.17 -26.06
CA ASP A 59 -15.38 -10.26 -26.38
C ASP A 59 -14.20 -10.33 -25.40
N GLN A 60 -13.57 -9.21 -25.03
CA GLN A 60 -12.54 -9.16 -24.01
C GLN A 60 -13.06 -9.63 -22.65
N LEU A 61 -14.25 -9.16 -22.24
CA LEU A 61 -14.88 -9.60 -20.99
C LEU A 61 -15.14 -11.10 -20.98
N ALA A 62 -15.73 -11.64 -22.06
CA ALA A 62 -16.14 -13.04 -22.14
C ALA A 62 -14.95 -14.02 -22.10
N ARG A 63 -13.76 -13.63 -22.61
CA ARG A 63 -12.59 -14.51 -22.66
C ARG A 63 -11.62 -14.36 -21.49
N THR A 64 -11.65 -13.24 -20.74
CA THR A 64 -10.68 -12.94 -19.68
C THR A 64 -10.72 -13.98 -18.55
N GLU A 65 -9.57 -14.59 -18.26
CA GLU A 65 -9.37 -15.55 -17.16
C GLU A 65 -8.61 -14.94 -15.99
N ALA A 66 -7.71 -13.98 -16.29
CA ALA A 66 -6.95 -13.21 -15.31
C ALA A 66 -7.05 -11.72 -15.61
N LEU A 67 -7.31 -10.91 -14.60
CA LEU A 67 -7.47 -9.46 -14.71
C LEU A 67 -6.42 -8.74 -13.85
N MET A 68 -5.77 -7.73 -14.44
CA MET A 68 -4.92 -6.77 -13.75
C MET A 68 -5.59 -5.38 -13.86
N ALA A 69 -6.02 -4.80 -12.73
CA ALA A 69 -6.68 -3.50 -12.76
C ALA A 69 -6.48 -2.71 -11.45
N GLY A 70 -6.53 -1.38 -11.53
CA GLY A 70 -6.53 -0.50 -10.34
C GLY A 70 -7.90 -0.50 -9.65
N ALA A 71 -8.93 -0.22 -10.42
CA ALA A 71 -10.33 -0.27 -9.99
C ALA A 71 -11.18 -0.81 -11.14
N VAL A 72 -12.28 -1.43 -10.80
CA VAL A 72 -13.24 -1.98 -11.76
C VAL A 72 -14.62 -1.37 -11.45
N PRO A 73 -15.34 -0.82 -12.44
CA PRO A 73 -16.71 -0.35 -12.22
C PRO A 73 -17.64 -1.50 -11.81
N ALA A 74 -18.64 -1.20 -10.97
CA ALA A 74 -19.72 -2.14 -10.66
C ALA A 74 -20.43 -2.59 -11.95
N GLY A 75 -20.87 -3.85 -12.01
CA GLY A 75 -21.54 -4.44 -13.17
C GLY A 75 -20.59 -5.07 -14.21
N VAL A 76 -19.29 -4.88 -14.09
CA VAL A 76 -18.31 -5.42 -15.07
C VAL A 76 -17.92 -6.86 -14.75
N LEU A 77 -17.65 -7.21 -13.51
CA LEU A 77 -17.20 -8.55 -13.12
C LEU A 77 -18.17 -9.68 -13.49
N PRO A 78 -19.51 -9.51 -13.36
CA PRO A 78 -20.47 -10.54 -13.81
C PRO A 78 -20.40 -10.83 -15.32
N SER A 79 -19.89 -9.92 -16.13
CA SER A 79 -19.71 -10.10 -17.58
C SER A 79 -18.42 -10.85 -17.94
N MET A 80 -17.65 -11.30 -16.94
CA MET A 80 -16.42 -12.07 -17.09
C MET A 80 -16.58 -13.52 -16.61
N PRO A 81 -17.32 -14.39 -17.34
CA PRO A 81 -17.69 -15.73 -16.88
C PRO A 81 -16.50 -16.68 -16.69
N LYS A 82 -15.34 -16.36 -17.29
CA LYS A 82 -14.11 -17.16 -17.20
C LYS A 82 -13.11 -16.59 -16.17
N LEU A 83 -13.42 -15.45 -15.53
CA LEU A 83 -12.49 -14.82 -14.60
C LEU A 83 -12.29 -15.66 -13.34
N ARG A 84 -11.06 -16.07 -13.10
CA ARG A 84 -10.66 -16.89 -11.92
C ARG A 84 -9.76 -16.11 -10.97
N TRP A 85 -8.99 -15.15 -11.50
CA TRP A 85 -8.05 -14.37 -10.72
C TRP A 85 -8.08 -12.90 -11.12
N ALA A 86 -8.08 -12.01 -10.12
CA ALA A 86 -7.85 -10.57 -10.28
C ALA A 86 -6.70 -10.12 -9.39
N GLN A 87 -5.79 -9.30 -9.97
CA GLN A 87 -4.71 -8.63 -9.26
C GLN A 87 -5.03 -7.14 -9.15
N ALA A 88 -5.24 -6.66 -7.92
CA ALA A 88 -5.32 -5.23 -7.66
C ALA A 88 -3.94 -4.57 -7.79
N MET A 89 -3.88 -3.39 -8.42
CA MET A 89 -2.64 -2.61 -8.61
C MET A 89 -2.18 -1.88 -7.36
N SER A 90 -2.96 -1.89 -6.29
CA SER A 90 -2.69 -1.24 -5.00
C SER A 90 -2.59 -2.27 -3.89
N ALA A 91 -1.94 -1.88 -2.78
CA ALA A 91 -1.97 -2.65 -1.55
C ALA A 91 -3.33 -2.56 -0.85
N GLY A 92 -3.99 -1.40 -0.92
CA GLY A 92 -5.35 -1.22 -0.45
C GLY A 92 -6.36 -1.78 -1.46
N VAL A 93 -7.36 -2.48 -0.96
CA VAL A 93 -8.36 -3.21 -1.75
C VAL A 93 -9.80 -2.84 -1.37
N GLU A 94 -9.96 -1.79 -0.61
CA GLU A 94 -11.26 -1.32 -0.10
C GLU A 94 -12.26 -1.12 -1.25
N GLY A 95 -11.82 -0.50 -2.36
CA GLY A 95 -12.64 -0.29 -3.54
C GLY A 95 -13.07 -1.59 -4.24
N TRP A 96 -12.23 -2.63 -4.19
CA TRP A 96 -12.60 -3.95 -4.71
C TRP A 96 -13.59 -4.67 -3.81
N LEU A 97 -13.36 -4.62 -2.49
CA LEU A 97 -14.22 -5.28 -1.50
C LEU A 97 -15.59 -4.61 -1.37
N ALA A 98 -15.69 -3.33 -1.70
CA ALA A 98 -16.95 -2.59 -1.73
C ALA A 98 -17.80 -2.85 -2.98
N LEU A 99 -17.30 -3.60 -3.98
CA LEU A 99 -18.08 -3.96 -5.17
C LEU A 99 -19.24 -4.89 -4.80
N PRO A 100 -20.49 -4.51 -5.10
CA PRO A 100 -21.65 -5.32 -4.75
C PRO A 100 -21.71 -6.64 -5.51
N ASP A 101 -20.98 -6.74 -6.60
CA ASP A 101 -20.96 -7.82 -7.57
C ASP A 101 -19.60 -8.57 -7.60
N LEU A 102 -18.78 -8.40 -6.58
CA LEU A 102 -17.51 -9.14 -6.47
C LEU A 102 -17.79 -10.66 -6.33
N PRO A 103 -17.43 -11.48 -7.34
CA PRO A 103 -17.78 -12.91 -7.31
C PRO A 103 -17.17 -13.61 -6.08
N PRO A 104 -17.93 -14.43 -5.35
CA PRO A 104 -17.43 -15.09 -4.13
C PRO A 104 -16.27 -16.05 -4.41
N GLY A 105 -16.25 -16.68 -5.58
CA GLY A 105 -15.21 -17.64 -6.00
C GLY A 105 -13.99 -17.00 -6.66
N LEU A 106 -13.99 -15.68 -6.89
CA LEU A 106 -12.85 -14.99 -7.50
C LEU A 106 -11.70 -14.89 -6.51
N THR A 107 -10.51 -15.38 -6.89
CA THR A 107 -9.28 -15.12 -6.14
C THR A 107 -8.83 -13.68 -6.41
N LEU A 108 -8.83 -12.84 -5.38
CA LEU A 108 -8.33 -11.48 -5.44
C LEU A 108 -6.96 -11.42 -4.75
N THR A 109 -5.97 -10.87 -5.44
CA THR A 109 -4.64 -10.56 -4.88
C THR A 109 -4.38 -9.07 -4.93
N CYS A 110 -3.48 -8.57 -4.08
CA CYS A 110 -3.15 -7.13 -4.02
C CYS A 110 -1.65 -6.88 -4.19
N ALA A 111 -1.28 -5.62 -4.38
CA ALA A 111 0.11 -5.21 -4.53
C ALA A 111 0.81 -4.95 -3.17
N ARG A 112 0.49 -5.73 -2.13
CA ARG A 112 1.16 -5.61 -0.82
C ARG A 112 2.65 -5.91 -0.96
N GLY A 113 3.48 -5.19 -0.20
CA GLY A 113 4.94 -5.35 -0.24
C GLY A 113 5.64 -4.60 -1.38
N THR A 114 4.93 -3.99 -2.33
CA THR A 114 5.54 -3.28 -3.47
C THR A 114 6.01 -1.85 -3.13
N HIS A 115 5.72 -1.34 -1.94
CA HIS A 115 6.11 0.00 -1.48
C HIS A 115 7.17 -0.03 -0.36
N THR A 116 7.87 -1.16 -0.19
CA THR A 116 8.83 -1.35 0.91
C THR A 116 10.12 -0.54 0.77
N GLU A 117 10.38 0.07 -0.37
CA GLU A 117 11.51 0.96 -0.59
C GLU A 117 11.11 2.42 -0.36
N SER A 118 10.18 2.94 -1.14
CA SER A 118 9.82 4.35 -1.15
C SER A 118 9.06 4.82 0.10
N MET A 119 8.06 4.06 0.54
CA MET A 119 7.20 4.49 1.64
C MET A 119 7.96 4.65 2.98
N PRO A 120 8.90 3.77 3.36
CA PRO A 120 9.72 3.98 4.54
C PRO A 120 10.57 5.25 4.47
N GLU A 121 11.11 5.60 3.29
CA GLU A 121 11.88 6.84 3.10
C GLU A 121 11.00 8.08 3.27
N ASN A 122 9.80 8.08 2.70
CA ASN A 122 8.84 9.18 2.83
C ASN A 122 8.36 9.34 4.28
N ILE A 123 8.15 8.24 5.02
CA ILE A 123 7.84 8.27 6.45
C ILE A 123 9.00 8.87 7.25
N MET A 124 10.24 8.47 6.97
CA MET A 124 11.41 9.05 7.62
C MET A 124 11.57 10.53 7.28
N ALA A 125 11.31 10.95 6.04
CA ALA A 125 11.32 12.36 5.65
C ALA A 125 10.29 13.17 6.45
N ALA A 126 9.06 12.67 6.61
CA ALA A 126 8.03 13.27 7.43
C ALA A 126 8.45 13.37 8.91
N LEU A 127 9.08 12.32 9.43
CA LEU A 127 9.60 12.29 10.80
C LEU A 127 10.72 13.34 10.99
N PHE A 128 11.67 13.44 10.05
CA PHE A 128 12.70 14.49 10.08
C PHE A 128 12.08 15.89 9.94
N TYR A 129 11.07 16.07 9.11
CA TYR A 129 10.40 17.35 8.93
C TYR A 129 9.85 17.90 10.24
N VAL A 130 9.24 17.07 11.08
CA VAL A 130 8.69 17.49 12.36
C VAL A 130 9.70 17.50 13.50
N ALA A 131 10.75 16.69 13.43
CA ALA A 131 11.78 16.62 14.46
C ALA A 131 12.87 17.67 14.30
N LYS A 132 13.03 18.27 13.11
CA LYS A 132 14.09 19.23 12.80
C LYS A 132 13.48 20.57 12.38
N PRO A 133 14.08 21.70 12.76
CA PRO A 133 13.54 23.03 12.49
C PRO A 133 13.78 23.50 11.03
N VAL A 134 13.84 22.56 10.06
CA VAL A 134 14.14 22.89 8.65
C VAL A 134 13.02 23.74 8.04
N ALA A 135 11.76 23.38 8.28
CA ALA A 135 10.62 24.16 7.79
C ALA A 135 10.63 25.59 8.31
N THR A 136 10.87 25.76 9.61
CA THR A 136 10.99 27.07 10.26
C THR A 136 12.18 27.86 9.69
N ALA A 137 13.31 27.20 9.42
CA ALA A 137 14.48 27.85 8.82
C ALA A 137 14.18 28.35 7.40
N VAL A 138 13.49 27.55 6.57
CA VAL A 138 13.07 27.94 5.22
C VAL A 138 12.10 29.14 5.25
N ASP A 139 11.16 29.15 6.20
CA ASP A 139 10.23 30.28 6.35
C ASP A 139 10.94 31.55 6.86
N ASN A 140 11.88 31.40 7.77
CA ASN A 140 12.70 32.51 8.22
C ASN A 140 13.62 33.07 7.10
N GLN A 141 14.14 32.21 6.22
CA GLN A 141 14.90 32.61 5.02
C GLN A 141 14.07 33.54 4.13
N LYS A 142 12.80 33.21 3.86
CA LYS A 142 11.89 34.07 3.07
C LYS A 142 11.71 35.47 3.66
N ARG A 143 11.93 35.61 4.96
CA ARG A 143 11.76 36.86 5.74
C ARG A 143 13.12 37.51 6.09
N ALA A 144 14.24 37.01 5.55
CA ALA A 144 15.60 37.43 5.88
C ALA A 144 15.90 37.47 7.40
N LYS A 145 15.34 36.49 8.15
CA LYS A 145 15.52 36.38 9.59
C LYS A 145 16.51 35.28 9.95
N TRP A 146 17.57 35.63 10.64
CA TRP A 146 18.52 34.70 11.24
C TRP A 146 18.02 34.32 12.64
N VAL A 147 17.47 33.11 12.78
CA VAL A 147 17.00 32.59 14.08
C VAL A 147 17.74 31.31 14.40
N HIS A 148 18.56 31.33 15.44
CA HIS A 148 19.26 30.14 15.90
C HIS A 148 18.30 29.27 16.70
N THR A 149 18.11 28.02 16.24
CA THR A 149 17.26 27.02 16.89
C THR A 149 18.09 25.76 17.13
N VAL A 150 18.00 25.19 18.34
CA VAL A 150 18.70 23.95 18.68
C VAL A 150 17.78 22.75 18.36
N PRO A 151 18.12 21.94 17.33
CA PRO A 151 17.32 20.78 16.96
C PRO A 151 17.47 19.64 17.98
N GLN A 152 16.39 18.90 18.22
CA GLN A 152 16.44 17.71 19.05
C GLN A 152 16.91 16.50 18.24
N PRO A 153 17.77 15.61 18.82
CA PRO A 153 18.14 14.37 18.17
C PRO A 153 16.97 13.36 18.15
N LEU A 154 16.96 12.45 17.18
CA LEU A 154 16.08 11.28 17.18
C LEU A 154 16.61 10.17 18.07
N THR A 155 17.92 10.13 18.31
CA THR A 155 18.58 9.17 19.20
C THR A 155 17.92 9.16 20.57
N GLY A 156 17.56 7.98 21.05
CA GLY A 156 16.89 7.77 22.33
C GLY A 156 15.38 8.05 22.35
N LYS A 157 14.81 8.56 21.24
CA LYS A 157 13.36 8.72 21.09
C LYS A 157 12.70 7.39 20.77
N THR A 158 11.44 7.24 21.13
CA THR A 158 10.64 6.05 20.84
C THR A 158 9.71 6.30 19.66
N LEU A 159 9.78 5.44 18.65
CA LEU A 159 8.81 5.34 17.56
C LEU A 159 7.85 4.19 17.85
N GLY A 160 6.57 4.50 18.05
CA GLY A 160 5.50 3.52 18.14
C GLY A 160 4.86 3.27 16.78
N ILE A 161 4.81 2.03 16.32
CA ILE A 161 4.23 1.67 15.02
C ILE A 161 2.95 0.86 15.25
N LEU A 162 1.81 1.41 14.91
CA LEU A 162 0.55 0.67 14.86
C LEU A 162 0.39 0.02 13.49
N GLY A 163 0.60 -1.31 13.43
CA GLY A 163 0.60 -2.06 12.18
C GLY A 163 1.99 -2.46 11.71
N LEU A 164 2.70 -3.30 12.49
CA LEU A 164 4.00 -3.88 12.12
C LEU A 164 3.84 -4.95 11.02
N GLY A 165 3.65 -4.49 9.79
CA GLY A 165 3.70 -5.26 8.55
C GLY A 165 5.02 -5.07 7.80
N ALA A 166 5.03 -5.34 6.48
CA ALA A 166 6.22 -5.21 5.63
C ALA A 166 6.82 -3.79 5.63
N ILE A 167 5.97 -2.76 5.53
CA ILE A 167 6.40 -1.34 5.59
C ILE A 167 6.94 -1.02 6.99
N GLY A 168 6.20 -1.38 8.06
CA GLY A 168 6.59 -1.10 9.44
C GLY A 168 7.96 -1.70 9.79
N GLN A 169 8.28 -2.88 9.28
CA GLN A 169 9.58 -3.52 9.46
C GLN A 169 10.72 -2.71 8.81
N GLN A 170 10.52 -2.19 7.61
CA GLN A 170 11.53 -1.35 6.95
C GLN A 170 11.70 0.01 7.65
N VAL A 171 10.59 0.61 8.12
CA VAL A 171 10.65 1.82 8.94
C VAL A 171 11.40 1.55 10.25
N ALA A 172 11.15 0.43 10.91
CA ALA A 172 11.86 0.04 12.14
C ALA A 172 13.37 -0.07 11.92
N ARG A 173 13.80 -0.68 10.80
CA ARG A 173 15.21 -0.76 10.41
C ARG A 173 15.84 0.63 10.24
N LEU A 174 15.16 1.53 9.52
CA LEU A 174 15.66 2.89 9.31
C LEU A 174 15.69 3.70 10.62
N ALA A 175 14.62 3.66 11.40
CA ALA A 175 14.55 4.37 12.68
C ALA A 175 15.63 3.90 13.68
N SER A 176 15.87 2.58 13.74
CA SER A 176 16.95 2.01 14.58
C SER A 176 18.33 2.50 14.16
N ALA A 177 18.58 2.69 12.86
CA ALA A 177 19.85 3.25 12.36
C ALA A 177 20.10 4.69 12.84
N PHE A 178 19.02 5.44 13.18
CA PHE A 178 19.10 6.75 13.81
C PHE A 178 19.06 6.70 15.36
N GLY A 179 19.24 5.52 15.95
CA GLY A 179 19.28 5.33 17.39
C GLY A 179 17.94 5.46 18.10
N MET A 180 16.82 5.31 17.37
CA MET A 180 15.48 5.29 17.96
C MET A 180 15.17 3.91 18.55
N ARG A 181 14.41 3.88 19.66
CA ARG A 181 13.75 2.66 20.13
C ARG A 181 12.45 2.49 19.36
N VAL A 182 12.25 1.31 18.75
CA VAL A 182 11.01 1.01 18.02
C VAL A 182 10.19 0.00 18.83
N ILE A 183 8.92 0.32 19.05
CA ILE A 183 7.90 -0.57 19.61
C ILE A 183 6.69 -0.58 18.68
N GLY A 184 5.79 -1.55 18.80
CA GLY A 184 4.57 -1.45 17.99
C GLY A 184 3.57 -2.57 18.20
N THR A 185 2.47 -2.51 17.45
CA THR A 185 1.41 -3.51 17.50
C THR A 185 1.35 -4.35 16.24
N ARG A 186 0.97 -5.61 16.43
CA ARG A 186 0.68 -6.56 15.36
C ARG A 186 -0.41 -7.52 15.80
N ARG A 187 -1.34 -7.89 14.91
CA ARG A 187 -2.43 -8.83 15.20
C ARG A 187 -1.93 -10.18 15.74
N ARG A 188 -0.83 -10.68 15.17
CA ARG A 188 -0.13 -11.88 15.67
C ARG A 188 1.30 -11.49 15.96
N PRO A 189 1.64 -11.17 17.23
CA PRO A 189 2.98 -10.77 17.61
C PRO A 189 3.99 -11.89 17.33
N VAL A 190 5.04 -11.55 16.61
CA VAL A 190 6.21 -12.41 16.38
C VAL A 190 7.45 -11.52 16.48
N PRO A 191 8.58 -11.99 16.99
CA PRO A 191 9.82 -11.22 17.02
C PRO A 191 10.18 -10.69 15.64
N MET A 192 10.63 -9.43 15.57
CA MET A 192 11.08 -8.75 14.35
C MET A 192 12.39 -8.04 14.66
N GLU A 193 13.33 -8.09 13.71
CA GLU A 193 14.54 -7.29 13.79
C GLU A 193 14.23 -5.80 13.92
N HIS A 194 15.06 -5.09 14.66
CA HIS A 194 14.95 -3.64 14.88
C HIS A 194 13.70 -3.19 15.64
N VAL A 195 12.90 -4.10 16.20
CA VAL A 195 11.74 -3.81 17.05
C VAL A 195 11.99 -4.32 18.45
N ALA A 196 12.05 -3.40 19.42
CA ALA A 196 12.35 -3.73 20.80
C ALA A 196 11.19 -4.46 21.51
N GLU A 197 9.95 -4.17 21.10
CA GLU A 197 8.76 -4.73 21.74
C GLU A 197 7.59 -4.77 20.74
N ILE A 198 6.93 -5.93 20.64
CA ILE A 198 5.78 -6.14 19.78
C ILE A 198 4.61 -6.59 20.63
N LEU A 199 3.56 -5.79 20.65
CA LEU A 199 2.35 -5.99 21.42
C LEU A 199 1.19 -6.45 20.52
N PRO A 200 0.21 -7.18 21.06
CA PRO A 200 -1.03 -7.46 20.35
C PRO A 200 -1.84 -6.16 20.15
N SER A 201 -2.78 -6.17 19.23
CA SER A 201 -3.51 -4.96 18.80
C SER A 201 -4.38 -4.36 19.90
N ASP A 202 -4.82 -5.13 20.88
CA ASP A 202 -5.60 -4.67 22.05
C ASP A 202 -4.77 -3.86 23.05
N ARG A 203 -3.42 -3.92 22.97
CA ARG A 203 -2.50 -3.11 23.78
C ARG A 203 -1.99 -1.84 23.07
N THR A 204 -2.76 -1.32 22.09
CA THR A 204 -2.45 -0.07 21.38
C THR A 204 -2.17 1.09 22.32
N ASP A 205 -2.93 1.22 23.39
CA ASP A 205 -2.81 2.31 24.37
C ASP A 205 -1.43 2.39 25.03
N GLU A 206 -0.77 1.25 25.23
CA GLU A 206 0.58 1.21 25.78
C GLU A 206 1.62 1.74 24.79
N VAL A 207 1.45 1.40 23.50
CA VAL A 207 2.32 1.96 22.45
C VAL A 207 2.17 3.48 22.39
N LEU A 208 0.93 4.00 22.46
CA LEU A 208 0.65 5.45 22.47
C LEU A 208 1.33 6.14 23.64
N ALA A 209 1.22 5.58 24.87
CA ALA A 209 1.75 6.18 26.08
C ALA A 209 3.29 6.22 26.13
N HIS A 210 3.97 5.29 25.46
CA HIS A 210 5.42 5.20 25.50
C HIS A 210 6.14 5.87 24.32
N SER A 211 5.40 6.37 23.31
CA SER A 211 5.97 6.85 22.06
C SER A 211 6.14 8.37 22.02
N ASP A 212 7.28 8.83 21.49
CA ASP A 212 7.50 10.23 21.13
C ASP A 212 6.96 10.53 19.73
N PHE A 213 6.94 9.52 18.86
CA PHE A 213 6.34 9.54 17.54
C PHE A 213 5.45 8.30 17.39
N VAL A 214 4.23 8.47 16.94
CA VAL A 214 3.28 7.38 16.67
C VAL A 214 3.01 7.32 15.17
N LEU A 215 3.28 6.18 14.56
CA LEU A 215 3.07 5.92 13.13
C LEU A 215 1.91 4.93 12.93
N LEU A 216 0.91 5.33 12.14
CA LEU A 216 -0.21 4.48 11.75
C LEU A 216 0.06 3.88 10.37
N LEU A 217 0.04 2.54 10.30
CA LEU A 217 0.19 1.73 9.08
C LEU A 217 -0.90 0.65 8.97
N LEU A 218 -2.01 0.85 9.64
CA LEU A 218 -3.14 -0.08 9.65
C LEU A 218 -4.03 0.09 8.41
N PRO A 219 -4.71 -0.97 7.94
CA PRO A 219 -5.77 -0.87 6.94
C PRO A 219 -7.03 -0.24 7.54
N ALA A 220 -7.93 0.25 6.68
CA ALA A 220 -9.28 0.64 7.10
C ALA A 220 -10.17 -0.60 7.20
N THR A 221 -10.62 -0.89 8.40
CA THR A 221 -11.58 -1.96 8.71
C THR A 221 -12.58 -1.44 9.74
N PRO A 222 -13.73 -2.10 9.98
CA PRO A 222 -14.63 -1.70 11.05
C PRO A 222 -13.94 -1.58 12.42
N ASP A 223 -12.97 -2.45 12.71
CA ASP A 223 -12.23 -2.45 13.99
C ASP A 223 -11.20 -1.30 14.11
N THR A 224 -10.80 -0.71 12.99
CA THR A 224 -9.80 0.36 12.94
C THR A 224 -10.39 1.73 12.60
N ASP A 225 -11.69 1.82 12.29
CA ASP A 225 -12.36 3.09 12.06
C ASP A 225 -12.38 3.90 13.35
N ASN A 226 -11.96 5.16 13.26
CA ASN A 226 -11.80 6.05 14.41
C ASN A 226 -10.93 5.46 15.56
N LEU A 227 -9.97 4.60 15.20
CA LEU A 227 -9.06 4.01 16.19
C LEU A 227 -8.39 5.07 17.07
N ILE A 228 -8.02 6.21 16.47
CA ILE A 228 -7.42 7.36 17.16
C ILE A 228 -8.50 8.41 17.36
N ASP A 229 -9.10 8.37 18.52
CA ASP A 229 -10.12 9.28 19.04
C ASP A 229 -9.56 10.19 20.16
N ALA A 230 -10.41 11.00 20.76
CA ALA A 230 -10.02 11.91 21.86
C ALA A 230 -9.42 11.17 23.08
N GLN A 231 -9.89 9.94 23.36
CA GLN A 231 -9.40 9.17 24.51
C GLN A 231 -7.98 8.68 24.25
N ARG A 232 -7.71 8.16 23.05
CA ARG A 232 -6.39 7.68 22.67
C ARG A 232 -5.40 8.81 22.42
N LEU A 233 -5.84 9.94 21.85
CA LEU A 233 -5.01 11.14 21.76
C LEU A 233 -4.57 11.66 23.15
N ALA A 234 -5.43 11.55 24.15
CA ALA A 234 -5.11 11.92 25.52
C ALA A 234 -4.10 10.98 26.20
N LYS A 235 -3.88 9.77 25.67
CA LYS A 235 -2.88 8.81 26.17
C LYS A 235 -1.49 9.02 25.58
N MET A 236 -1.38 9.77 24.48
CA MET A 236 -0.09 10.11 23.88
C MET A 236 0.70 11.03 24.82
N LYS A 237 2.03 10.98 24.74
CA LYS A 237 2.88 11.89 25.50
C LYS A 237 2.60 13.35 25.10
N PRO A 238 2.63 14.29 26.04
CA PRO A 238 2.72 15.71 25.71
C PRO A 238 3.94 15.95 24.81
N GLY A 239 3.73 16.62 23.67
CA GLY A 239 4.80 16.84 22.69
C GLY A 239 5.05 15.69 21.71
N ALA A 240 4.30 14.58 21.78
CA ALA A 240 4.36 13.53 20.78
C ALA A 240 3.77 13.97 19.43
N TRP A 241 4.26 13.37 18.35
CA TRP A 241 3.76 13.54 16.98
C TRP A 241 3.02 12.29 16.52
N LEU A 242 1.89 12.50 15.82
CA LEU A 242 1.13 11.45 15.15
C LEU A 242 1.42 11.50 13.64
N LEU A 243 1.80 10.37 13.03
CA LEU A 243 2.01 10.23 11.59
C LEU A 243 1.02 9.22 11.03
N ASN A 244 0.21 9.61 10.05
CA ASN A 244 -0.73 8.67 9.41
C ASN A 244 -0.35 8.44 7.94
N PHE A 245 0.16 7.24 7.67
CA PHE A 245 0.48 6.71 6.36
C PHE A 245 -0.31 5.43 6.04
N GLY A 246 -1.34 5.15 6.83
CA GLY A 246 -2.25 4.03 6.66
C GLY A 246 -3.49 4.42 5.86
N ARG A 247 -4.57 4.84 6.57
CA ARG A 247 -5.84 5.29 5.99
C ARG A 247 -6.40 6.45 6.80
N GLY A 248 -7.09 7.37 6.14
CA GLY A 248 -7.72 8.52 6.80
C GLY A 248 -8.73 8.13 7.88
N HIS A 249 -9.46 7.04 7.65
CA HIS A 249 -10.47 6.52 8.59
C HIS A 249 -9.93 6.10 9.96
N LEU A 250 -8.61 5.94 10.10
CA LEU A 250 -7.99 5.58 11.38
C LEU A 250 -8.13 6.67 12.45
N ILE A 251 -8.33 7.91 12.03
CA ILE A 251 -8.37 9.07 12.93
C ILE A 251 -9.76 9.71 12.88
N LYS A 252 -10.23 10.14 14.03
CA LYS A 252 -11.40 11.01 14.13
C LYS A 252 -10.95 12.46 13.99
N ASP A 253 -11.26 13.08 12.86
CA ASP A 253 -10.70 14.37 12.43
C ASP A 253 -10.93 15.50 13.44
N ASP A 254 -12.16 15.64 13.94
CA ASP A 254 -12.51 16.68 14.93
C ASP A 254 -11.72 16.52 16.24
N ASP A 255 -11.53 15.27 16.69
CA ASP A 255 -10.80 14.98 17.92
C ASP A 255 -9.30 15.33 17.75
N LEU A 256 -8.72 15.07 16.57
CA LEU A 256 -7.34 15.46 16.26
C LEU A 256 -7.17 16.97 16.24
N ILE A 257 -8.07 17.70 15.58
CA ILE A 257 -8.06 19.18 15.54
C ILE A 257 -8.14 19.75 16.97
N ALA A 258 -9.04 19.21 17.79
CA ALA A 258 -9.17 19.62 19.17
C ALA A 258 -7.90 19.34 20.00
N ALA A 259 -7.26 18.18 19.80
CA ALA A 259 -6.06 17.79 20.53
C ALA A 259 -4.85 18.66 20.16
N THR A 260 -4.64 18.96 18.88
CA THR A 260 -3.54 19.83 18.42
C THR A 260 -3.76 21.28 18.90
N LYS A 261 -4.96 21.81 18.75
CA LYS A 261 -5.33 23.15 19.25
C LYS A 261 -5.13 23.27 20.77
N ALA A 262 -5.47 22.24 21.52
CA ALA A 262 -5.27 22.20 22.98
C ALA A 262 -3.82 21.85 23.37
N LYS A 263 -2.91 21.67 22.43
CA LYS A 263 -1.50 21.28 22.64
C LYS A 263 -1.32 20.01 23.48
N LYS A 264 -2.29 19.09 23.42
CA LYS A 264 -2.18 17.76 24.04
C LYS A 264 -1.09 16.91 23.38
N ILE A 265 -0.94 17.07 22.07
CA ILE A 265 0.16 16.52 21.27
C ILE A 265 0.82 17.67 20.51
N ALA A 266 2.04 17.47 20.02
CA ALA A 266 2.75 18.51 19.27
C ALA A 266 2.12 18.76 17.89
N GLY A 267 1.60 17.71 17.26
CA GLY A 267 0.94 17.82 15.97
C GLY A 267 0.78 16.47 15.27
N ALA A 268 0.38 16.54 14.00
CA ALA A 268 0.24 15.37 13.16
C ALA A 268 0.76 15.61 11.75
N VAL A 269 1.28 14.56 11.09
CA VAL A 269 1.55 14.50 9.66
C VAL A 269 0.58 13.50 9.03
N LEU A 270 -0.24 13.97 8.12
CA LEU A 270 -1.30 13.19 7.49
C LEU A 270 -1.03 13.05 6.01
N ASP A 271 -0.75 11.83 5.54
CA ASP A 271 -0.58 11.51 4.12
C ASP A 271 -1.88 11.00 3.50
N VAL A 272 -2.87 10.65 4.33
CA VAL A 272 -4.13 10.04 3.92
C VAL A 272 -5.32 10.66 4.65
N PHE A 273 -6.48 10.72 3.97
CA PHE A 273 -7.67 11.40 4.44
C PHE A 273 -8.92 10.54 4.24
N ARG A 274 -10.01 10.87 4.96
CA ARG A 274 -11.31 10.19 4.81
C ARG A 274 -11.89 10.40 3.42
N GLN A 275 -11.72 11.60 2.90
CA GLN A 275 -12.07 11.96 1.53
C GLN A 275 -10.80 12.41 0.80
N GLU A 276 -10.54 11.81 -0.34
CA GLU A 276 -9.41 12.15 -1.22
C GLU A 276 -9.91 12.38 -2.66
N PRO A 277 -9.52 13.49 -3.30
CA PRO A 277 -8.69 14.60 -2.76
C PRO A 277 -9.32 15.30 -1.57
N LEU A 278 -8.47 15.79 -0.63
CA LEU A 278 -8.92 16.56 0.54
C LEU A 278 -9.67 17.83 0.06
N PRO A 279 -10.93 18.04 0.48
CA PRO A 279 -11.70 19.23 0.08
C PRO A 279 -10.96 20.53 0.40
N ALA A 280 -11.11 21.55 -0.48
CA ALA A 280 -10.39 22.81 -0.35
C ALA A 280 -10.78 23.62 0.91
N ASP A 281 -11.96 23.36 1.45
CA ASP A 281 -12.50 23.96 2.67
C ASP A 281 -12.25 23.12 3.94
N HIS A 282 -11.54 22.00 3.82
CA HIS A 282 -11.30 21.10 4.95
C HIS A 282 -10.47 21.80 6.04
N PRO A 283 -10.85 21.69 7.33
CA PRO A 283 -10.16 22.36 8.43
C PRO A 283 -8.67 22.06 8.56
N PHE A 284 -8.21 20.89 8.12
CA PHE A 284 -6.80 20.49 8.19
C PHE A 284 -5.85 21.44 7.47
N TRP A 285 -6.30 22.13 6.40
CA TRP A 285 -5.45 23.08 5.69
C TRP A 285 -4.93 24.23 6.55
N ASN A 286 -5.71 24.63 7.56
CA ASN A 286 -5.40 25.77 8.42
C ASN A 286 -5.21 25.39 9.90
N ALA A 287 -5.27 24.09 10.25
CA ALA A 287 -5.13 23.65 11.63
C ALA A 287 -3.66 23.73 12.07
N GLU A 288 -3.42 24.45 13.18
CA GLU A 288 -2.07 24.54 13.77
C GLU A 288 -1.56 23.16 14.18
N GLY A 289 -0.32 22.85 13.82
CA GLY A 289 0.32 21.56 14.13
C GLY A 289 -0.08 20.41 13.19
N ILE A 290 -0.92 20.64 12.18
CA ILE A 290 -1.26 19.63 11.18
C ILE A 290 -0.48 19.89 9.89
N VAL A 291 0.23 18.86 9.41
CA VAL A 291 0.93 18.85 8.12
C VAL A 291 0.16 17.93 7.17
N VAL A 292 -0.27 18.49 6.04
CA VAL A 292 -1.01 17.76 4.99
C VAL A 292 -0.04 17.36 3.90
N LEU A 293 0.03 16.06 3.60
CA LEU A 293 0.72 15.49 2.44
C LEU A 293 -0.34 14.89 1.49
N PRO A 294 -0.26 15.11 0.16
CA PRO A 294 -1.33 14.70 -0.75
C PRO A 294 -1.15 13.25 -1.23
N HIS A 295 -1.17 12.29 -0.30
CA HIS A 295 -1.06 10.83 -0.52
C HIS A 295 0.18 10.46 -1.34
N ILE A 296 1.33 10.99 -0.92
CA ILE A 296 2.62 10.83 -1.60
C ILE A 296 3.51 9.74 -0.97
N GLY A 297 3.06 9.12 0.11
CA GLY A 297 3.84 8.11 0.84
C GLY A 297 4.21 6.88 0.02
N GLY A 298 3.31 6.40 -0.83
CA GLY A 298 3.51 5.19 -1.63
C GLY A 298 4.03 5.40 -3.05
N PRO A 299 3.53 6.38 -3.83
CA PRO A 299 3.91 6.57 -5.22
C PRO A 299 5.41 6.80 -5.42
N HIS A 300 5.97 6.15 -6.46
CA HIS A 300 7.36 6.37 -6.90
C HIS A 300 7.53 5.95 -8.37
N PRO A 301 8.53 6.45 -9.12
CA PRO A 301 8.66 6.22 -10.55
C PRO A 301 8.80 4.75 -10.95
N GLN A 302 9.31 3.89 -10.07
CA GLN A 302 9.52 2.46 -10.35
C GLN A 302 8.38 1.57 -9.82
N ARG A 303 7.31 2.14 -9.28
CA ARG A 303 6.20 1.39 -8.66
C ARG A 303 5.67 0.28 -9.58
N ASP A 304 5.38 0.62 -10.83
CA ASP A 304 4.79 -0.34 -11.77
C ASP A 304 5.72 -1.52 -12.07
N ARG A 305 7.04 -1.31 -11.99
CA ARG A 305 8.02 -2.40 -12.12
C ARG A 305 7.93 -3.40 -10.94
N PHE A 306 7.72 -2.92 -9.71
CA PHE A 306 7.56 -3.82 -8.54
C PHE A 306 6.24 -4.56 -8.60
N VAL A 307 5.16 -3.87 -8.95
CA VAL A 307 3.84 -4.49 -9.11
C VAL A 307 3.86 -5.51 -10.25
N ALA A 308 4.53 -5.21 -11.37
CA ALA A 308 4.69 -6.13 -12.49
C ALA A 308 5.46 -7.40 -12.11
N ARG A 309 6.49 -7.31 -11.29
CA ARG A 309 7.22 -8.49 -10.77
C ARG A 309 6.29 -9.40 -9.95
N LEU A 310 5.52 -8.84 -9.03
CA LEU A 310 4.56 -9.60 -8.23
C LEU A 310 3.46 -10.21 -9.12
N PHE A 311 2.95 -9.43 -10.08
CA PHE A 311 1.94 -9.90 -11.03
C PHE A 311 2.45 -11.09 -11.84
N VAL A 312 3.66 -11.03 -12.39
CA VAL A 312 4.25 -12.08 -13.20
C VAL A 312 4.56 -13.35 -12.39
N ASP A 313 5.03 -13.21 -11.15
CA ASP A 313 5.17 -14.36 -10.24
C ASP A 313 3.80 -15.03 -10.00
N ASN A 314 2.76 -14.25 -9.71
CA ASN A 314 1.40 -14.76 -9.57
C ASN A 314 0.84 -15.33 -10.88
N LEU A 315 1.17 -14.72 -12.03
CA LEU A 315 0.75 -15.25 -13.34
C LEU A 315 1.35 -16.64 -13.59
N GLY A 316 2.64 -16.83 -13.32
CA GLY A 316 3.27 -18.16 -13.41
C GLY A 316 2.57 -19.17 -12.50
N ARG A 317 2.33 -18.81 -11.24
CA ARG A 317 1.59 -19.64 -10.28
C ARG A 317 0.17 -19.98 -10.74
N PHE A 318 -0.55 -18.97 -11.27
CA PHE A 318 -1.88 -19.16 -11.83
C PHE A 318 -1.91 -20.16 -12.96
N LEU A 319 -0.96 -20.05 -13.90
CA LEU A 319 -0.82 -20.97 -15.03
C LEU A 319 -0.42 -22.39 -14.62
N ASP A 320 0.30 -22.52 -13.49
CA ASP A 320 0.74 -23.81 -12.94
C ASP A 320 -0.23 -24.40 -11.92
N GLY A 321 -1.35 -23.71 -11.60
CA GLY A 321 -2.29 -24.10 -10.57
C GLY A 321 -1.73 -24.05 -9.14
N ALA A 322 -0.64 -23.30 -8.94
CA ALA A 322 0.01 -23.13 -7.63
C ALA A 322 -0.64 -22.01 -6.79
N PRO A 323 -0.50 -22.03 -5.45
CA PRO A 323 -1.03 -20.98 -4.58
C PRO A 323 -0.48 -19.59 -4.95
N LEU A 324 -1.35 -18.60 -5.09
CA LEU A 324 -0.96 -17.21 -5.37
C LEU A 324 -0.39 -16.54 -4.12
N LYS A 325 0.41 -15.49 -4.32
CA LYS A 325 0.91 -14.62 -3.26
C LYS A 325 -0.04 -13.43 -3.04
N GLU A 326 -0.02 -12.87 -1.85
CA GLU A 326 -0.76 -11.68 -1.46
C GLU A 326 -2.27 -11.80 -1.74
N ILE A 327 -2.84 -12.98 -1.47
CA ILE A 327 -4.28 -13.20 -1.52
C ILE A 327 -4.94 -12.31 -0.47
N VAL A 328 -6.01 -11.65 -0.88
CA VAL A 328 -6.82 -10.80 -0.01
C VAL A 328 -7.69 -11.67 0.89
N ASP A 329 -7.55 -11.48 2.19
CA ASP A 329 -8.48 -12.02 3.18
C ASP A 329 -9.74 -11.14 3.23
N ARG A 330 -10.80 -11.58 2.55
CA ARG A 330 -12.05 -10.81 2.44
C ARG A 330 -12.73 -10.61 3.80
N ALA A 331 -12.60 -11.55 4.72
CA ALA A 331 -13.18 -11.44 6.05
C ALA A 331 -12.41 -10.44 6.92
N ALA A 332 -11.10 -10.38 6.73
CA ALA A 332 -10.26 -9.40 7.42
C ALA A 332 -10.25 -8.01 6.75
N GLY A 333 -10.74 -7.89 5.50
CA GLY A 333 -10.82 -6.64 4.76
C GLY A 333 -9.52 -6.17 4.10
N TYR A 334 -8.49 -7.03 3.99
CA TYR A 334 -7.20 -6.66 3.39
C TYR A 334 -6.35 -7.86 2.94
#